data_4471fd2de055108a3dac34e69552b3f0
#
_entry.id   4471fd2de055108a3dac34e69552b3f0
#
_cell.length_a   1.000
_cell.length_b   1.000
_cell.length_c   1.000
_cell.angle_alpha   90.00
_cell.angle_beta   90.00
_cell.angle_gamma   90.00
#
_symmetry.space_group_name_H-M   'P 1'
#
loop_
_entity.id
_entity.type
_entity.pdbx_description
1 polymer ?
#
loop_
_entity_poly.entity_id
_entity_poly.type
_entity_poly.pdbx_seq_one_letter_code
_entity_poly.pdbx_strand_id
1 'polypeptide(L)'
;MQQKVLLVEKKDGVATLTLNRPGQMNALSLELRWELQAALEEIGVDPEVGVVVLTGAGEAFCSGLDLKEMGSPVKERGAVQPKDPPSLLREVNKPIIGAINGAAITGGFEISLSCDLLVITPETRFADTHARIGLIAGWGLGARLSRAVGLARAKELSLTGNFLSAQQAYEWGLVNRIVSREELLPTCYELAQDMLSCVPEVMNEYKRQIDHAYDLSLGDAMVYEADICRRHRSPSAEAVSERRLLVQQRARNQMNSSNQWK
;
A
#
# COMPACT_ATOMS: atom_id res chain seq x y z
N MET A 1 10.30 27.23 11.88
CA MET A 1 10.37 25.76 12.02
C MET A 1 10.20 25.17 10.65
N GLN A 2 11.12 24.31 10.21
CA GLN A 2 11.01 23.63 8.92
C GLN A 2 9.81 22.67 8.98
N GLN A 3 8.94 22.71 7.99
CA GLN A 3 7.77 21.83 7.94
C GLN A 3 8.27 20.40 7.70
N LYS A 4 7.85 19.45 8.57
CA LYS A 4 8.18 18.02 8.37
C LYS A 4 7.63 17.54 7.03
N VAL A 5 8.45 16.88 6.23
CA VAL A 5 8.06 16.36 4.91
C VAL A 5 7.31 15.04 4.99
N LEU A 6 7.43 14.32 6.11
CA LEU A 6 6.66 13.13 6.46
C LEU A 6 6.04 13.32 7.84
N LEU A 7 4.74 13.01 7.99
CA LEU A 7 4.09 12.93 9.29
C LEU A 7 3.90 11.46 9.64
N VAL A 8 4.22 11.11 10.89
CA VAL A 8 4.06 9.76 11.43
C VAL A 8 3.19 9.87 12.68
N GLU A 9 2.05 9.19 12.66
CA GLU A 9 1.17 9.06 13.82
C GLU A 9 0.99 7.57 14.14
N LYS A 10 1.17 7.19 15.40
CA LYS A 10 0.93 5.82 15.88
C LYS A 10 -0.22 5.85 16.88
N LYS A 11 -1.27 5.12 16.59
CA LYS A 11 -2.45 5.04 17.44
C LYS A 11 -3.18 3.72 17.26
N ASP A 12 -3.61 3.11 18.35
CA ASP A 12 -4.45 1.91 18.38
C ASP A 12 -3.93 0.76 17.48
N GLY A 13 -2.60 0.53 17.48
CA GLY A 13 -1.93 -0.49 16.68
C GLY A 13 -1.71 -0.13 15.21
N VAL A 14 -2.08 1.08 14.78
CA VAL A 14 -1.94 1.58 13.40
C VAL A 14 -0.87 2.67 13.34
N ALA A 15 0.05 2.56 12.38
CA ALA A 15 0.94 3.67 12.01
C ALA A 15 0.41 4.36 10.76
N THR A 16 0.05 5.62 10.86
CA THR A 16 -0.34 6.45 9.71
C THR A 16 0.85 7.29 9.23
N LEU A 17 1.26 7.05 7.99
CA LEU A 17 2.30 7.80 7.31
C LEU A 17 1.65 8.76 6.31
N THR A 18 1.89 10.06 6.49
CA THR A 18 1.36 11.09 5.58
C THR A 18 2.52 11.78 4.85
N LEU A 19 2.60 11.58 3.53
CA LEU A 19 3.51 12.33 2.67
C LEU A 19 3.11 13.81 2.74
N ASN A 20 3.98 14.69 3.24
CA ASN A 20 3.59 16.04 3.64
C ASN A 20 4.36 17.14 2.89
N ARG A 21 4.24 17.14 1.58
CA ARG A 21 4.72 18.19 0.68
C ARG A 21 3.57 18.65 -0.26
N PRO A 22 2.40 19.09 0.29
CA PRO A 22 1.20 19.36 -0.51
C PRO A 22 1.43 20.41 -1.60
N GLY A 23 2.25 21.43 -1.38
CA GLY A 23 2.62 22.45 -2.36
C GLY A 23 3.42 21.91 -3.56
N GLN A 24 3.94 20.68 -3.49
CA GLN A 24 4.63 19.95 -4.56
C GLN A 24 3.92 18.63 -4.91
N MET A 25 2.61 18.53 -4.64
CA MET A 25 1.83 17.31 -4.87
C MET A 25 2.49 16.06 -4.24
N ASN A 26 3.12 16.20 -3.09
CA ASN A 26 3.84 15.16 -2.37
C ASN A 26 4.92 14.45 -3.20
N ALA A 27 5.60 15.21 -4.09
CA ALA A 27 6.74 14.70 -4.85
C ALA A 27 7.83 14.17 -3.92
N LEU A 28 8.40 13.03 -4.29
CA LEU A 28 9.41 12.28 -3.55
C LEU A 28 10.78 12.96 -3.68
N SER A 29 11.01 13.97 -2.83
CA SER A 29 12.35 14.54 -2.65
C SER A 29 13.28 13.54 -1.97
N LEU A 30 14.56 13.79 -2.04
CA LEU A 30 15.56 12.98 -1.34
C LEU A 30 15.30 12.95 0.17
N GLU A 31 14.96 14.09 0.76
CA GLU A 31 14.60 14.23 2.18
C GLU A 31 13.39 13.35 2.53
N LEU A 32 12.28 13.46 1.78
CA LEU A 32 11.09 12.67 2.02
C LEU A 32 11.36 11.16 1.89
N ARG A 33 12.18 10.75 0.94
CA ARG A 33 12.55 9.34 0.76
C ARG A 33 13.38 8.80 1.91
N TRP A 34 14.32 9.60 2.46
CA TRP A 34 15.07 9.23 3.66
C TRP A 34 14.19 9.15 4.91
N GLU A 35 13.29 10.12 5.12
CA GLU A 35 12.37 10.07 6.25
C GLU A 35 11.40 8.88 6.15
N LEU A 36 10.93 8.58 4.93
CA LEU A 36 10.07 7.41 4.69
C LEU A 36 10.81 6.11 5.00
N GLN A 37 12.06 5.98 4.57
CA GLN A 37 12.89 4.81 4.87
C GLN A 37 13.07 4.66 6.38
N ALA A 38 13.49 5.69 7.08
CA ALA A 38 13.71 5.64 8.53
C ALA A 38 12.41 5.26 9.28
N ALA A 39 11.28 5.86 8.90
CA ALA A 39 9.98 5.55 9.50
C ALA A 39 9.56 4.08 9.26
N LEU A 40 9.72 3.57 8.05
CA LEU A 40 9.34 2.19 7.72
C LEU A 40 10.27 1.17 8.39
N GLU A 41 11.56 1.45 8.49
CA GLU A 41 12.52 0.61 9.24
C GLU A 41 12.16 0.55 10.73
N GLU A 42 11.82 1.68 11.36
CA GLU A 42 11.35 1.74 12.74
C GLU A 42 10.03 0.97 12.93
N ILE A 43 9.04 1.24 12.08
CA ILE A 43 7.73 0.57 12.12
C ILE A 43 7.86 -0.94 11.93
N GLY A 44 8.77 -1.40 11.07
CA GLY A 44 8.99 -2.82 10.79
C GLY A 44 9.31 -3.63 12.05
N VAL A 45 10.01 -3.05 13.02
CA VAL A 45 10.42 -3.71 14.26
C VAL A 45 9.59 -3.30 15.49
N ASP A 46 8.68 -2.33 15.36
CA ASP A 46 7.85 -1.85 16.46
C ASP A 46 6.70 -2.84 16.77
N PRO A 47 6.70 -3.52 17.93
CA PRO A 47 5.65 -4.48 18.28
C PRO A 47 4.28 -3.84 18.53
N GLU A 48 4.23 -2.54 18.81
CA GLU A 48 2.97 -1.82 19.04
C GLU A 48 2.24 -1.46 17.74
N VAL A 49 2.89 -1.63 16.57
CA VAL A 49 2.28 -1.38 15.27
C VAL A 49 2.00 -2.71 14.57
N GLY A 50 0.76 -2.96 14.22
CA GLY A 50 0.35 -4.15 13.45
C GLY A 50 -0.05 -3.86 12.02
N VAL A 51 -0.47 -2.62 11.70
CA VAL A 51 -0.93 -2.21 10.35
C VAL A 51 -0.40 -0.82 10.02
N VAL A 52 -0.08 -0.57 8.76
CA VAL A 52 0.34 0.74 8.23
C VAL A 52 -0.75 1.31 7.34
N VAL A 53 -1.05 2.59 7.48
CA VAL A 53 -1.87 3.39 6.55
C VAL A 53 -0.97 4.43 5.91
N LEU A 54 -0.92 4.48 4.59
CA LEU A 54 -0.11 5.43 3.83
C LEU A 54 -1.00 6.37 3.02
N THR A 55 -0.84 7.68 3.21
CA THR A 55 -1.64 8.71 2.53
C THR A 55 -0.81 9.94 2.16
N GLY A 56 -1.42 10.91 1.47
CA GLY A 56 -0.83 12.20 1.13
C GLY A 56 -1.55 13.38 1.77
N ALA A 57 -0.83 14.40 2.16
CA ALA A 57 -1.43 15.66 2.60
C ALA A 57 -2.00 16.45 1.41
N GLY A 58 -3.11 17.15 1.63
CA GLY A 58 -3.74 18.00 0.62
C GLY A 58 -4.47 17.21 -0.48
N GLU A 59 -4.38 17.68 -1.73
CA GLU A 59 -5.21 17.22 -2.84
C GLU A 59 -4.61 16.05 -3.64
N ALA A 60 -3.33 15.71 -3.42
CA ALA A 60 -2.65 14.63 -4.13
C ALA A 60 -2.15 13.56 -3.17
N PHE A 61 -2.10 12.32 -3.62
CA PHE A 61 -1.37 11.28 -2.91
C PHE A 61 0.13 11.49 -3.12
N CYS A 62 0.63 11.33 -4.35
CA CYS A 62 2.04 11.48 -4.69
C CYS A 62 2.23 11.62 -6.21
N SER A 63 2.99 12.62 -6.65
CA SER A 63 3.29 12.86 -8.06
C SER A 63 4.54 12.15 -8.59
N GLY A 64 5.15 11.26 -7.80
CA GLY A 64 6.38 10.57 -8.16
C GLY A 64 7.65 11.31 -7.72
N LEU A 65 8.79 10.98 -8.33
CA LEU A 65 10.07 11.61 -7.98
C LEU A 65 10.03 13.12 -8.22
N ASP A 66 10.72 13.88 -7.37
CA ASP A 66 10.87 15.32 -7.53
C ASP A 66 11.78 15.63 -8.75
N LEU A 67 11.14 16.01 -9.86
CA LEU A 67 11.84 16.26 -11.13
C LEU A 67 12.82 17.44 -11.05
N LYS A 68 12.62 18.37 -10.11
CA LYS A 68 13.56 19.48 -9.90
C LYS A 68 14.89 18.96 -9.33
N GLU A 69 14.81 18.05 -8.37
CA GLU A 69 16.00 17.40 -7.82
C GLU A 69 16.65 16.46 -8.84
N MET A 70 15.87 15.75 -9.66
CA MET A 70 16.42 14.92 -10.73
C MET A 70 17.18 15.71 -11.78
N GLY A 71 16.77 16.93 -12.08
CA GLY A 71 17.46 17.85 -12.99
C GLY A 71 18.75 18.47 -12.43
N SER A 72 19.00 18.34 -11.12
CA SER A 72 20.19 18.88 -10.47
C SER A 72 21.44 18.04 -10.78
N PRO A 73 22.64 18.64 -10.78
CA PRO A 73 23.90 17.91 -11.00
C PRO A 73 24.05 16.72 -10.04
N VAL A 74 24.61 15.61 -10.52
CA VAL A 74 24.78 14.37 -9.71
C VAL A 74 25.53 14.63 -8.39
N LYS A 75 26.46 15.57 -8.36
CA LYS A 75 27.21 15.97 -7.13
C LYS A 75 26.31 16.53 -6.03
N GLU A 76 25.16 17.13 -6.36
CA GLU A 76 24.23 17.70 -5.39
C GLU A 76 23.25 16.65 -4.85
N ARG A 77 23.07 15.53 -5.55
CA ARG A 77 22.15 14.46 -5.17
C ARG A 77 22.67 13.49 -4.10
N GLY A 78 23.94 13.65 -3.69
CA GLY A 78 24.61 12.76 -2.74
C GLY A 78 25.02 11.40 -3.36
N ALA A 79 26.07 10.79 -2.81
CA ALA A 79 26.60 9.51 -3.29
C ALA A 79 25.74 8.32 -2.88
N VAL A 80 25.04 8.42 -1.74
CA VAL A 80 24.16 7.37 -1.20
C VAL A 80 22.71 7.80 -1.43
N GLN A 81 21.92 6.91 -2.00
CA GLN A 81 20.49 7.09 -2.22
C GLN A 81 19.69 6.20 -1.27
N PRO A 82 18.53 6.65 -0.78
CA PRO A 82 17.63 5.77 -0.04
C PRO A 82 17.13 4.65 -0.95
N LYS A 83 16.73 3.54 -0.34
CA LYS A 83 16.04 2.46 -1.06
C LYS A 83 14.80 3.01 -1.77
N ASP A 84 14.37 2.33 -2.82
CA ASP A 84 13.09 2.67 -3.44
C ASP A 84 11.92 2.38 -2.48
N PRO A 85 10.90 3.26 -2.44
CA PRO A 85 9.78 3.10 -1.53
C PRO A 85 9.01 1.79 -1.69
N PRO A 86 8.76 1.24 -2.89
CA PRO A 86 8.17 -0.08 -3.06
C PRO A 86 8.93 -1.22 -2.39
N SER A 87 10.25 -1.21 -2.44
CA SER A 87 11.07 -2.21 -1.74
C SER A 87 10.97 -2.07 -0.22
N LEU A 88 10.98 -0.84 0.29
CA LEU A 88 10.79 -0.55 1.72
C LEU A 88 9.43 -1.05 2.23
N LEU A 89 8.34 -0.77 1.50
CA LEU A 89 7.00 -1.22 1.88
C LEU A 89 6.91 -2.74 1.98
N ARG A 90 7.60 -3.46 1.08
CA ARG A 90 7.66 -4.93 1.12
C ARG A 90 8.44 -5.47 2.32
N GLU A 91 9.52 -4.78 2.71
CA GLU A 91 10.38 -5.19 3.84
C GLU A 91 9.70 -5.02 5.20
N VAL A 92 8.73 -4.12 5.35
CA VAL A 92 8.00 -3.87 6.62
C VAL A 92 7.31 -5.13 7.15
N ASN A 93 6.90 -6.04 6.29
CA ASN A 93 6.25 -7.32 6.66
C ASN A 93 5.01 -7.15 7.58
N LYS A 94 4.30 -6.03 7.43
CA LYS A 94 3.01 -5.74 8.05
C LYS A 94 2.02 -5.33 6.96
N PRO A 95 0.72 -5.55 7.12
CA PRO A 95 -0.26 -5.05 6.16
C PRO A 95 -0.16 -3.53 5.96
N ILE A 96 -0.27 -3.11 4.70
CA ILE A 96 -0.19 -1.71 4.30
C ILE A 96 -1.43 -1.35 3.51
N ILE A 97 -2.20 -0.39 4.00
CA ILE A 97 -3.37 0.16 3.35
C ILE A 97 -3.02 1.49 2.70
N GLY A 98 -3.11 1.58 1.39
CA GLY A 98 -3.00 2.83 0.65
C GLY A 98 -4.31 3.61 0.72
N ALA A 99 -4.32 4.73 1.43
CA ALA A 99 -5.41 5.70 1.48
C ALA A 99 -5.14 6.79 0.43
N ILE A 100 -5.58 6.57 -0.81
CA ILE A 100 -5.21 7.39 -1.96
C ILE A 100 -6.19 8.55 -2.10
N ASN A 101 -5.78 9.69 -1.59
CA ASN A 101 -6.61 10.90 -1.47
C ASN A 101 -6.66 11.79 -2.73
N GLY A 102 -6.03 11.37 -3.82
CA GLY A 102 -5.96 12.14 -5.05
C GLY A 102 -4.98 11.56 -6.06
N ALA A 103 -4.30 12.41 -6.83
CA ALA A 103 -3.40 11.98 -7.90
C ALA A 103 -2.24 11.11 -7.38
N ALA A 104 -2.06 9.95 -8.02
CA ALA A 104 -0.96 9.00 -7.81
C ALA A 104 -0.26 8.74 -9.16
N ILE A 105 0.86 9.41 -9.39
CA ILE A 105 1.50 9.51 -10.71
C ILE A 105 2.90 8.90 -10.66
N THR A 106 3.29 8.13 -11.70
CA THR A 106 4.63 7.53 -11.85
C THR A 106 5.07 6.81 -10.58
N GLY A 107 6.09 7.29 -9.86
CA GLY A 107 6.55 6.73 -8.58
C GLY A 107 5.44 6.69 -7.51
N GLY A 108 4.48 7.63 -7.51
CA GLY A 108 3.31 7.58 -6.64
C GLY A 108 2.38 6.43 -7.00
N PHE A 109 2.24 6.11 -8.28
CA PHE A 109 1.49 4.93 -8.72
C PHE A 109 2.24 3.64 -8.35
N GLU A 110 3.57 3.61 -8.47
CA GLU A 110 4.40 2.47 -8.04
C GLU A 110 4.26 2.19 -6.54
N ILE A 111 4.25 3.25 -5.70
CA ILE A 111 3.97 3.15 -4.26
C ILE A 111 2.57 2.58 -4.02
N SER A 112 1.54 3.10 -4.71
CA SER A 112 0.16 2.62 -4.57
C SER A 112 0.06 1.12 -4.89
N LEU A 113 0.67 0.67 -6.01
CA LEU A 113 0.72 -0.74 -6.40
C LEU A 113 1.52 -1.65 -5.43
N SER A 114 2.20 -1.06 -4.47
CA SER A 114 3.00 -1.78 -3.47
C SER A 114 2.30 -1.86 -2.12
N CYS A 115 1.15 -1.19 -1.96
CA CYS A 115 0.25 -1.39 -0.85
C CYS A 115 -0.56 -2.68 -1.03
N ASP A 116 -0.97 -3.30 0.08
CA ASP A 116 -1.76 -4.54 0.05
C ASP A 116 -3.22 -4.29 -0.32
N LEU A 117 -3.77 -3.17 0.12
CA LEU A 117 -5.13 -2.73 -0.19
C LEU A 117 -5.12 -1.26 -0.60
N LEU A 118 -6.05 -0.90 -1.49
CA LEU A 118 -6.25 0.49 -1.93
C LEU A 118 -7.68 0.94 -1.63
N VAL A 119 -7.82 1.95 -0.79
CA VAL A 119 -9.04 2.75 -0.60
C VAL A 119 -8.78 4.11 -1.20
N ILE A 120 -9.66 4.57 -2.08
CA ILE A 120 -9.43 5.79 -2.85
C ILE A 120 -10.62 6.74 -2.79
N THR A 121 -10.41 8.01 -3.15
CA THR A 121 -11.49 8.98 -3.34
C THR A 121 -11.95 9.06 -4.80
N PRO A 122 -13.15 9.60 -5.10
CA PRO A 122 -13.63 9.78 -6.48
C PRO A 122 -12.72 10.66 -7.35
N GLU A 123 -11.97 11.58 -6.72
CA GLU A 123 -11.03 12.49 -7.36
C GLU A 123 -9.72 11.81 -7.73
N THR A 124 -9.46 10.61 -7.20
CA THR A 124 -8.21 9.88 -7.47
C THR A 124 -8.00 9.64 -8.96
N ARG A 125 -6.78 9.88 -9.39
CA ARG A 125 -6.32 9.62 -10.76
C ARG A 125 -4.97 8.92 -10.71
N PHE A 126 -4.84 7.83 -11.43
CA PHE A 126 -3.58 7.14 -11.61
C PHE A 126 -3.02 7.44 -13.01
N ALA A 127 -1.70 7.59 -13.13
CA ALA A 127 -1.06 7.69 -14.44
C ALA A 127 0.38 7.18 -14.41
N ASP A 128 0.78 6.52 -15.49
CA ASP A 128 2.17 6.20 -15.77
C ASP A 128 2.71 7.17 -16.81
N THR A 129 3.37 8.22 -16.37
CA THR A 129 3.93 9.24 -17.27
C THR A 129 5.43 9.05 -17.55
N HIS A 130 6.05 7.92 -17.16
CA HIS A 130 7.47 7.68 -17.37
C HIS A 130 7.89 7.86 -18.83
N ALA A 131 7.18 7.23 -19.76
CA ALA A 131 7.49 7.33 -21.19
C ALA A 131 7.37 8.77 -21.73
N ARG A 132 6.48 9.60 -21.16
CA ARG A 132 6.30 11.00 -21.58
C ARG A 132 7.46 11.90 -21.17
N ILE A 133 8.15 11.55 -20.08
CA ILE A 133 9.30 12.31 -19.56
C ILE A 133 10.63 11.65 -19.90
N GLY A 134 10.62 10.58 -20.72
CA GLY A 134 11.84 9.90 -21.17
C GLY A 134 12.50 9.01 -20.12
N LEU A 135 11.74 8.53 -19.13
CA LEU A 135 12.20 7.60 -18.10
C LEU A 135 11.64 6.20 -18.33
N ILE A 136 12.29 5.22 -17.74
CA ILE A 136 11.79 3.85 -17.62
C ILE A 136 11.41 3.61 -16.16
N ALA A 137 10.21 3.05 -15.92
CA ALA A 137 9.79 2.64 -14.59
C ALA A 137 10.74 1.58 -14.02
N GLY A 138 11.21 1.78 -12.81
CA GLY A 138 12.22 0.92 -12.20
C GLY A 138 11.78 0.30 -10.87
N TRP A 139 10.62 0.68 -10.35
CA TRP A 139 10.11 0.27 -9.05
C TRP A 139 8.96 -0.75 -9.13
N GLY A 140 8.78 -1.37 -10.29
CA GLY A 140 7.88 -2.49 -10.51
C GLY A 140 6.53 -2.12 -11.13
N LEU A 141 6.33 -0.91 -11.66
CA LEU A 141 5.06 -0.49 -12.22
C LEU A 141 4.58 -1.46 -13.31
N GLY A 142 5.37 -1.69 -14.34
CA GLY A 142 4.97 -2.55 -15.45
C GLY A 142 4.65 -3.98 -15.01
N ALA A 143 5.43 -4.54 -14.09
CA ALA A 143 5.25 -5.90 -13.59
C ALA A 143 3.98 -6.04 -12.74
N ARG A 144 3.74 -5.09 -11.81
CA ARG A 144 2.59 -5.13 -10.91
C ARG A 144 1.30 -4.73 -11.62
N LEU A 145 1.33 -3.65 -12.41
CA LEU A 145 0.16 -3.14 -13.12
C LEU A 145 -0.40 -4.17 -14.09
N SER A 146 0.47 -4.83 -14.88
CA SER A 146 0.03 -5.86 -15.84
C SER A 146 -0.63 -7.07 -15.17
N ARG A 147 -0.23 -7.39 -13.95
CA ARG A 147 -0.87 -8.43 -13.15
C ARG A 147 -2.19 -7.97 -12.54
N ALA A 148 -2.29 -6.71 -12.13
CA ALA A 148 -3.50 -6.18 -11.51
C ALA A 148 -4.63 -5.96 -12.51
N VAL A 149 -4.35 -5.33 -13.68
CA VAL A 149 -5.40 -4.91 -14.63
C VAL A 149 -5.37 -5.66 -15.97
N GLY A 150 -4.42 -6.58 -16.12
CA GLY A 150 -4.19 -7.31 -17.37
C GLY A 150 -3.27 -6.57 -18.34
N LEU A 151 -2.65 -7.34 -19.24
CA LEU A 151 -1.55 -6.88 -20.12
C LEU A 151 -1.97 -5.72 -21.04
N ALA A 152 -3.15 -5.78 -21.65
CA ALA A 152 -3.60 -4.77 -22.61
C ALA A 152 -3.82 -3.41 -21.94
N ARG A 153 -4.54 -3.38 -20.82
CA ARG A 153 -4.80 -2.15 -20.04
C ARG A 153 -3.52 -1.54 -19.49
N ALA A 154 -2.60 -2.37 -18.98
CA ALA A 154 -1.30 -1.91 -18.52
C ALA A 154 -0.49 -1.25 -19.64
N LYS A 155 -0.43 -1.87 -20.83
CA LYS A 155 0.21 -1.28 -22.00
C LYS A 155 -0.45 0.03 -22.43
N GLU A 156 -1.78 0.09 -22.46
CA GLU A 156 -2.49 1.33 -22.78
C GLU A 156 -2.09 2.45 -21.84
N LEU A 157 -2.14 2.25 -20.52
CA LEU A 157 -1.75 3.26 -19.54
C LEU A 157 -0.27 3.68 -19.68
N SER A 158 0.64 2.70 -19.73
CA SER A 158 2.08 2.98 -19.72
C SER A 158 2.59 3.57 -21.05
N LEU A 159 2.02 3.16 -22.18
CA LEU A 159 2.46 3.66 -23.49
C LEU A 159 1.83 5.00 -23.87
N THR A 160 0.64 5.31 -23.34
CA THR A 160 -0.02 6.59 -23.61
C THR A 160 0.26 7.63 -22.52
N GLY A 161 0.50 7.21 -21.26
CA GLY A 161 0.57 8.10 -20.11
C GLY A 161 -0.76 8.78 -19.81
N ASN A 162 -1.88 8.19 -20.24
CA ASN A 162 -3.21 8.72 -19.96
C ASN A 162 -3.62 8.45 -18.50
N PHE A 163 -4.54 9.27 -18.01
CA PHE A 163 -5.05 9.12 -16.66
C PHE A 163 -6.13 8.04 -16.57
N LEU A 164 -6.02 7.18 -15.58
CA LEU A 164 -7.04 6.23 -15.16
C LEU A 164 -7.89 6.88 -14.08
N SER A 165 -9.19 6.94 -14.26
CA SER A 165 -10.12 7.48 -13.25
C SER A 165 -10.34 6.50 -12.11
N ALA A 166 -10.84 7.01 -10.97
CA ALA A 166 -11.21 6.19 -9.81
C ALA A 166 -12.19 5.08 -10.18
N GLN A 167 -13.24 5.42 -10.93
CA GLN A 167 -14.27 4.47 -11.36
C GLN A 167 -13.68 3.35 -12.24
N GLN A 168 -12.88 3.70 -13.24
CA GLN A 168 -12.20 2.71 -14.08
C GLN A 168 -11.24 1.82 -13.26
N ALA A 169 -10.49 2.42 -12.30
CA ALA A 169 -9.59 1.66 -11.43
C ALA A 169 -10.35 0.62 -10.59
N TYR A 170 -11.54 0.95 -10.10
CA TYR A 170 -12.41 0.04 -9.39
C TYR A 170 -12.97 -1.06 -10.32
N GLU A 171 -13.51 -0.69 -11.46
CA GLU A 171 -14.03 -1.64 -12.46
C GLU A 171 -12.98 -2.61 -13.01
N TRP A 172 -11.72 -2.19 -13.05
CA TRP A 172 -10.60 -3.03 -13.47
C TRP A 172 -10.02 -3.89 -12.35
N GLY A 173 -10.53 -3.76 -11.13
CA GLY A 173 -10.06 -4.51 -9.98
C GLY A 173 -8.72 -4.03 -9.40
N LEU A 174 -8.29 -2.80 -9.76
CA LEU A 174 -7.06 -2.22 -9.24
C LEU A 174 -7.20 -1.75 -7.79
N VAL A 175 -8.40 -1.32 -7.40
CA VAL A 175 -8.67 -0.76 -6.07
C VAL A 175 -9.83 -1.48 -5.39
N ASN A 176 -9.79 -1.52 -4.06
CA ASN A 176 -10.76 -2.25 -3.24
C ASN A 176 -12.04 -1.45 -2.99
N ARG A 177 -11.92 -0.13 -2.80
CA ARG A 177 -13.06 0.74 -2.44
C ARG A 177 -12.88 2.15 -2.97
N ILE A 178 -14.02 2.78 -3.31
CA ILE A 178 -14.12 4.23 -3.55
C ILE A 178 -15.03 4.78 -2.46
N VAL A 179 -14.54 5.76 -1.70
CA VAL A 179 -15.28 6.42 -0.62
C VAL A 179 -15.09 7.93 -0.69
N SER A 180 -15.94 8.69 -0.03
CA SER A 180 -15.76 10.15 0.05
C SER A 180 -14.43 10.50 0.74
N ARG A 181 -13.95 11.71 0.55
CA ARG A 181 -12.70 12.19 1.17
C ARG A 181 -12.76 12.12 2.70
N GLU A 182 -13.93 12.44 3.27
CA GLU A 182 -14.20 12.42 4.70
C GLU A 182 -14.17 10.98 5.25
N GLU A 183 -14.59 10.01 4.45
CA GLU A 183 -14.64 8.60 4.83
C GLU A 183 -13.33 7.84 4.55
N LEU A 184 -12.37 8.46 3.85
CA LEU A 184 -11.15 7.77 3.39
C LEU A 184 -10.34 7.16 4.57
N LEU A 185 -9.89 7.99 5.50
CA LEU A 185 -9.13 7.51 6.66
C LEU A 185 -10.00 6.68 7.62
N PRO A 186 -11.23 7.06 7.96
CA PRO A 186 -12.13 6.21 8.75
C PRO A 186 -12.26 4.79 8.19
N THR A 187 -12.51 4.63 6.89
CA THR A 187 -12.59 3.31 6.22
C THR A 187 -11.28 2.54 6.32
N CYS A 188 -10.13 3.20 6.14
CA CYS A 188 -8.83 2.56 6.30
C CYS A 188 -8.59 2.10 7.74
N TYR A 189 -8.99 2.89 8.73
CA TYR A 189 -8.86 2.50 10.14
C TYR A 189 -9.79 1.35 10.52
N GLU A 190 -11.02 1.31 10.00
CA GLU A 190 -11.91 0.16 10.18
C GLU A 190 -11.29 -1.12 9.62
N LEU A 191 -10.75 -1.08 8.40
CA LEU A 191 -10.03 -2.21 7.81
C LEU A 191 -8.80 -2.61 8.65
N ALA A 192 -8.04 -1.63 9.15
CA ALA A 192 -6.88 -1.88 9.99
C ALA A 192 -7.29 -2.55 11.31
N GLN A 193 -8.37 -2.09 11.97
CA GLN A 193 -8.88 -2.73 13.19
C GLN A 193 -9.38 -4.15 12.92
N ASP A 194 -10.00 -4.38 11.77
CA ASP A 194 -10.37 -5.73 11.33
C ASP A 194 -9.15 -6.66 11.22
N MET A 195 -8.05 -6.17 10.63
CA MET A 195 -6.78 -6.90 10.54
C MET A 195 -6.17 -7.14 11.93
N LEU A 196 -6.13 -6.11 12.79
CA LEU A 196 -5.60 -6.19 14.14
C LEU A 196 -6.37 -7.16 15.05
N SER A 197 -7.63 -7.48 14.73
CA SER A 197 -8.41 -8.50 15.41
C SER A 197 -7.94 -9.94 15.13
N CYS A 198 -7.11 -10.13 14.11
CA CYS A 198 -6.49 -11.42 13.77
C CYS A 198 -5.31 -11.75 14.71
N VAL A 199 -4.79 -12.96 14.62
CA VAL A 199 -3.51 -13.34 15.27
C VAL A 199 -2.38 -12.71 14.48
N PRO A 200 -1.58 -11.79 15.05
CA PRO A 200 -0.62 -10.99 14.29
C PRO A 200 0.38 -11.83 13.48
N GLU A 201 0.96 -12.85 14.09
CA GLU A 201 1.95 -13.71 13.44
C GLU A 201 1.35 -14.48 12.25
N VAL A 202 0.09 -14.94 12.41
CA VAL A 202 -0.64 -15.67 11.36
C VAL A 202 -1.04 -14.73 10.24
N MET A 203 -1.54 -13.54 10.56
CA MET A 203 -1.89 -12.52 9.58
C MET A 203 -0.68 -12.13 8.71
N ASN A 204 0.46 -11.87 9.35
CA ASN A 204 1.70 -11.52 8.64
C ASN A 204 2.23 -12.69 7.80
N GLU A 205 2.07 -13.93 8.28
CA GLU A 205 2.42 -15.12 7.50
C GLU A 205 1.52 -15.29 6.28
N TYR A 206 0.19 -15.09 6.42
CA TYR A 206 -0.73 -15.10 5.28
C TYR A 206 -0.39 -14.05 4.23
N LYS A 207 -0.04 -12.82 4.66
CA LYS A 207 0.43 -11.79 3.74
C LYS A 207 1.64 -12.29 2.95
N ARG A 208 2.68 -12.79 3.63
CA ARG A 208 3.90 -13.31 2.97
C ARG A 208 3.60 -14.47 2.03
N GLN A 209 2.71 -15.37 2.47
CA GLN A 209 2.30 -16.53 1.69
C GLN A 209 1.61 -16.13 0.40
N ILE A 210 0.66 -15.18 0.46
CA ILE A 210 -0.06 -14.68 -0.70
C ILE A 210 0.91 -13.96 -1.66
N ASP A 211 1.76 -13.07 -1.13
CA ASP A 211 2.74 -12.32 -1.92
C ASP A 211 3.69 -13.25 -2.67
N HIS A 212 4.24 -14.27 -1.97
CA HIS A 212 5.17 -15.22 -2.57
C HIS A 212 4.48 -16.18 -3.56
N ALA A 213 3.31 -16.68 -3.20
CA ALA A 213 2.54 -17.60 -4.04
C ALA A 213 2.14 -16.95 -5.38
N TYR A 214 1.92 -15.64 -5.39
CA TYR A 214 1.59 -14.90 -6.61
C TYR A 214 2.72 -14.89 -7.66
N ASP A 215 3.96 -15.07 -7.25
CA ASP A 215 5.12 -15.14 -8.14
C ASP A 215 5.40 -16.57 -8.67
N LEU A 216 4.66 -17.58 -8.16
CA LEU A 216 4.85 -18.99 -8.49
C LEU A 216 3.81 -19.50 -9.52
N SER A 217 4.08 -20.68 -10.09
CA SER A 217 3.02 -21.44 -10.74
C SER A 217 1.98 -21.90 -9.69
N LEU A 218 0.73 -22.12 -10.09
CA LEU A 218 -0.29 -22.61 -9.14
C LEU A 218 0.15 -23.91 -8.43
N GLY A 219 0.81 -24.81 -9.14
CA GLY A 219 1.29 -26.07 -8.56
C GLY A 219 2.35 -25.83 -7.48
N ASP A 220 3.33 -24.98 -7.77
CA ASP A 220 4.39 -24.64 -6.81
C ASP A 220 3.84 -23.83 -5.63
N ALA A 221 2.88 -22.93 -5.87
CA ALA A 221 2.20 -22.16 -4.84
C ALA A 221 1.46 -23.07 -3.84
N MET A 222 0.73 -24.10 -4.32
CA MET A 222 0.07 -25.08 -3.47
C MET A 222 1.04 -25.90 -2.64
N VAL A 223 2.20 -26.28 -3.19
CA VAL A 223 3.26 -26.98 -2.46
C VAL A 223 3.84 -26.08 -1.36
N TYR A 224 4.11 -24.81 -1.69
CA TYR A 224 4.61 -23.81 -0.75
C TYR A 224 3.61 -23.59 0.42
N GLU A 225 2.33 -23.42 0.12
CA GLU A 225 1.26 -23.27 1.11
C GLU A 225 1.18 -24.48 2.05
N ALA A 226 1.20 -25.70 1.50
CA ALA A 226 1.18 -26.93 2.28
C ALA A 226 2.41 -27.05 3.22
N ASP A 227 3.57 -26.58 2.76
CA ASP A 227 4.80 -26.59 3.55
C ASP A 227 4.74 -25.59 4.72
N ILE A 228 4.24 -24.36 4.49
CA ILE A 228 4.01 -23.39 5.56
C ILE A 228 3.00 -23.93 6.57
N CYS A 229 1.89 -24.51 6.12
CA CYS A 229 0.87 -25.09 6.99
C CYS A 229 1.44 -26.19 7.89
N ARG A 230 2.31 -27.06 7.35
CA ARG A 230 2.99 -28.12 8.12
C ARG A 230 3.95 -27.59 9.19
N ARG A 231 4.63 -26.48 8.90
CA ARG A 231 5.57 -25.84 9.85
C ARG A 231 4.85 -25.01 10.91
N HIS A 232 3.64 -24.56 10.62
CA HIS A 232 2.89 -23.74 11.55
C HIS A 232 2.46 -24.58 12.77
N ARG A 233 2.76 -24.07 13.97
CA ARG A 233 2.35 -24.70 15.21
C ARG A 233 0.86 -24.44 15.42
N SER A 234 0.06 -25.49 15.40
CA SER A 234 -1.38 -25.39 15.68
C SER A 234 -1.64 -24.76 17.05
N PRO A 235 -2.64 -23.88 17.16
CA PRO A 235 -3.04 -23.29 18.43
C PRO A 235 -3.61 -24.38 19.36
N SER A 236 -3.64 -24.11 20.70
CA SER A 236 -4.26 -25.00 21.65
C SER A 236 -5.79 -25.07 21.46
N ALA A 237 -6.41 -26.16 21.95
CA ALA A 237 -7.86 -26.31 21.84
C ALA A 237 -8.62 -25.18 22.58
N GLU A 238 -8.07 -24.69 23.69
CA GLU A 238 -8.61 -23.56 24.46
C GLU A 238 -8.57 -22.28 23.63
N ALA A 239 -7.42 -21.95 23.01
CA ALA A 239 -7.26 -20.77 22.16
C ALA A 239 -8.20 -20.82 20.95
N VAL A 240 -8.40 -22.00 20.35
CA VAL A 240 -9.39 -22.20 19.26
C VAL A 240 -10.80 -21.94 19.75
N SER A 241 -11.15 -22.44 20.95
CA SER A 241 -12.49 -22.29 21.52
C SER A 241 -12.84 -20.83 21.80
N GLU A 242 -11.92 -20.08 22.43
CA GLU A 242 -12.08 -18.65 22.70
C GLU A 242 -12.26 -17.85 21.40
N ARG A 243 -11.37 -18.05 20.42
CA ARG A 243 -11.43 -17.34 19.13
C ARG A 243 -12.67 -17.70 18.32
N ARG A 244 -13.17 -18.93 18.43
CA ARG A 244 -14.42 -19.35 17.76
C ARG A 244 -15.60 -18.46 18.15
N LEU A 245 -15.73 -18.10 19.42
CA LEU A 245 -16.81 -17.22 19.91
C LEU A 245 -16.68 -15.81 19.29
N LEU A 246 -15.46 -15.27 19.26
CA LEU A 246 -15.19 -13.96 18.65
C LEU A 246 -15.53 -13.95 17.16
N VAL A 247 -15.12 -14.99 16.42
CA VAL A 247 -15.43 -15.14 14.98
C VAL A 247 -16.93 -15.22 14.74
N GLN A 248 -17.66 -16.00 15.58
CA GLN A 248 -19.12 -16.11 15.46
C GLN A 248 -19.83 -14.79 15.75
N GLN A 249 -19.38 -14.05 16.77
CA GLN A 249 -19.95 -12.74 17.09
C GLN A 249 -19.69 -11.74 15.96
N ARG A 250 -18.46 -11.69 15.44
CA ARG A 250 -18.11 -10.86 14.29
C ARG A 250 -18.95 -11.17 13.05
N ALA A 251 -19.12 -12.47 12.72
CA ALA A 251 -19.94 -12.88 11.59
C ALA A 251 -21.40 -12.41 11.73
N ARG A 252 -21.99 -12.52 12.94
CA ARG A 252 -23.34 -12.02 13.22
C ARG A 252 -23.44 -10.51 13.04
N ASN A 253 -22.45 -9.75 13.53
CA ASN A 253 -22.40 -8.30 13.37
C ASN A 253 -22.33 -7.90 11.90
N GLN A 254 -21.47 -8.55 11.11
CA GLN A 254 -21.32 -8.28 9.67
C GLN A 254 -22.58 -8.66 8.87
N MET A 255 -23.25 -9.76 9.20
CA MET A 255 -24.52 -10.15 8.56
C MET A 255 -25.67 -9.19 8.88
N ASN A 256 -25.68 -8.61 10.10
CA ASN A 256 -26.70 -7.65 10.53
C ASN A 256 -26.46 -6.25 9.98
N SER A 257 -25.21 -5.88 9.70
CA SER A 257 -24.83 -4.61 9.05
C SER A 257 -24.92 -4.68 7.52
N SER A 258 -25.80 -5.47 6.96
CA SER A 258 -25.97 -5.96 5.58
C SER A 258 -25.95 -4.92 4.44
N ASN A 259 -25.26 -3.79 4.59
CA ASN A 259 -25.07 -2.76 3.56
C ASN A 259 -23.61 -2.45 3.18
N GLN A 260 -22.63 -3.17 3.72
CA GLN A 260 -21.22 -2.82 3.52
C GLN A 260 -20.56 -3.38 2.24
N TRP A 261 -21.27 -4.20 1.45
CA TRP A 261 -20.73 -4.84 0.24
C TRP A 261 -21.55 -4.58 -1.03
N LYS A 262 -22.36 -3.49 -1.03
CA LYS A 262 -23.09 -3.06 -2.24
C LYS A 262 -22.42 -1.88 -2.91
#